data_d5174399de69e70b1017e1168decfae9
#
_entry.id   d5174399de69e70b1017e1168decfae9
#
_cell.length_a   1.000
_cell.length_b   1.000
_cell.length_c   1.000
_cell.angle_alpha   90.00
_cell.angle_beta   90.00
_cell.angle_gamma   90.00
#
_symmetry.space_group_name_H-M   'P 1'
#
loop_
_entity.id
_entity.type
_entity.pdbx_description
1 polymer ?
#
loop_
_entity_poly.entity_id
_entity_poly.type
_entity_poly.pdbx_seq_one_letter_code
_entity_poly.pdbx_strand_id
1 'polypeptide(L)'
;IYEYYQPDKSIDILDEVCTKASLLESKNDTVLSKINIELQEVISNKKKAIMKQDFDLASTYKEKEKELLTKKNDLELNLMTKRKPKKITKEMVADVIYLKTKIPVYEINKSSRKIINNLDKNLKKIVLGQDEIITDLCNRVKKVRLGFQDKPHIESFLFCGRTGVGKTLLVKEFAKLLYGDVNFIRLDMSEYKEAHTVSKIIGSPPRYVGFDNHLTVLDTIRMHPHSVILLDEIEK
;
A
#
# COMPACT_ATOMS: atom_id res chain seq x y z
N ILE A 1 2.18 -10.85 -8.41
CA ILE A 1 1.21 -11.09 -9.51
C ILE A 1 1.91 -11.76 -10.70
N TYR A 2 3.06 -12.38 -10.52
CA TYR A 2 3.76 -13.08 -11.61
C TYR A 2 3.14 -14.44 -11.96
N GLU A 3 2.32 -15.01 -11.08
CA GLU A 3 1.78 -16.37 -11.19
C GLU A 3 0.45 -16.48 -11.94
N TYR A 4 -0.20 -15.38 -12.28
CA TYR A 4 -1.51 -15.38 -12.94
C TYR A 4 -1.45 -14.82 -14.35
N TYR A 5 -2.20 -15.44 -15.28
CA TYR A 5 -2.36 -14.96 -16.66
C TYR A 5 -3.57 -14.02 -16.80
N GLN A 6 -3.65 -13.27 -17.89
CA GLN A 6 -4.87 -12.56 -18.26
C GLN A 6 -5.87 -13.57 -18.82
N PRO A 7 -7.18 -13.51 -18.46
CA PRO A 7 -7.89 -12.40 -17.78
C PRO A 7 -7.93 -12.48 -16.24
N ASP A 8 -7.49 -13.56 -15.62
CA ASP A 8 -7.65 -13.84 -14.18
C ASP A 8 -7.10 -12.72 -13.30
N LYS A 9 -5.92 -12.18 -13.65
CA LYS A 9 -5.35 -11.00 -12.95
C LYS A 9 -6.29 -9.80 -12.88
N SER A 10 -7.00 -9.55 -13.97
CA SER A 10 -7.91 -8.40 -14.05
C SER A 10 -9.18 -8.63 -13.25
N ILE A 11 -9.67 -9.86 -13.23
CA ILE A 11 -10.85 -10.27 -12.47
C ILE A 11 -10.56 -10.15 -10.97
N ASP A 12 -9.44 -10.68 -10.49
CA ASP A 12 -9.02 -10.59 -9.09
C ASP A 12 -8.90 -9.15 -8.59
N ILE A 13 -8.32 -8.27 -9.41
CA ILE A 13 -8.21 -6.85 -9.06
C ILE A 13 -9.59 -6.20 -9.00
N LEU A 14 -10.49 -6.52 -9.94
CA LEU A 14 -11.85 -5.98 -9.94
C LEU A 14 -12.63 -6.43 -8.72
N ASP A 15 -12.57 -7.70 -8.35
CA ASP A 15 -13.25 -8.24 -7.17
C ASP A 15 -12.75 -7.57 -5.90
N GLU A 16 -11.44 -7.36 -5.77
CA GLU A 16 -10.87 -6.68 -4.59
C GLU A 16 -11.26 -5.20 -4.54
N VAL A 17 -11.29 -4.51 -5.68
CA VAL A 17 -11.76 -3.12 -5.76
C VAL A 17 -13.24 -3.03 -5.38
N CYS A 18 -14.08 -3.94 -5.87
CA CYS A 18 -15.50 -4.00 -5.55
C CYS A 18 -15.72 -4.25 -4.05
N THR A 19 -14.97 -5.20 -3.47
CA THR A 19 -15.02 -5.52 -2.05
C THR A 19 -14.59 -4.32 -1.20
N LYS A 20 -13.49 -3.66 -1.55
CA LYS A 20 -13.00 -2.46 -0.86
C LYS A 20 -14.00 -1.30 -0.98
N ALA A 21 -14.62 -1.13 -2.14
CA ALA A 21 -15.66 -0.13 -2.36
C ALA A 21 -16.89 -0.39 -1.48
N SER A 22 -17.30 -1.65 -1.33
CA SER A 22 -18.41 -2.07 -0.47
C SER A 22 -18.11 -1.87 1.01
N LEU A 23 -16.90 -2.20 1.46
CA LEU A 23 -16.47 -2.00 2.86
C LEU A 23 -16.41 -0.53 3.27
N LEU A 24 -16.12 0.39 2.36
CA LEU A 24 -16.16 1.83 2.62
C LEU A 24 -17.59 2.36 2.85
N GLU A 25 -18.63 1.62 2.49
CA GLU A 25 -20.04 1.94 2.79
C GLU A 25 -20.45 1.59 4.23
N SER A 26 -19.69 0.75 4.93
CA SER A 26 -20.06 0.22 6.26
C SER A 26 -20.03 1.24 7.40
N LYS A 27 -19.89 2.54 7.14
CA LYS A 27 -20.15 3.58 8.16
C LYS A 27 -21.59 3.59 8.65
N ASN A 28 -22.54 3.07 7.87
CA ASN A 28 -23.93 2.89 8.32
C ASN A 28 -24.12 1.64 9.20
N ASP A 29 -23.16 0.69 9.19
CA ASP A 29 -23.19 -0.48 10.08
C ASP A 29 -22.99 -0.10 11.55
N THR A 30 -22.44 1.07 11.85
CA THR A 30 -22.31 1.55 13.22
C THR A 30 -23.66 1.86 13.88
N VAL A 31 -24.68 2.24 13.12
CA VAL A 31 -26.04 2.48 13.64
C VAL A 31 -26.75 1.15 13.83
N LEU A 32 -26.64 0.24 12.86
CA LEU A 32 -27.19 -1.12 12.98
C LEU A 32 -26.53 -1.92 14.10
N SER A 33 -25.21 -1.80 14.28
CA SER A 33 -24.51 -2.46 15.39
C SER A 33 -24.97 -1.95 16.76
N LYS A 34 -25.20 -0.65 16.91
CA LYS A 34 -25.77 -0.09 18.16
C LYS A 34 -27.15 -0.63 18.45
N ILE A 35 -28.05 -0.64 17.47
CA ILE A 35 -29.41 -1.19 17.64
C ILE A 35 -29.36 -2.69 17.97
N ASN A 36 -28.42 -3.46 17.38
CA ASN A 36 -28.26 -4.87 17.72
C ASN A 36 -27.78 -5.09 19.15
N ILE A 37 -26.89 -4.23 19.67
CA ILE A 37 -26.43 -4.29 21.06
C ILE A 37 -27.59 -3.97 22.01
N GLU A 38 -28.33 -2.88 21.77
CA GLU A 38 -29.50 -2.50 22.56
C GLU A 38 -30.56 -3.60 22.57
N LEU A 39 -30.76 -4.24 21.40
CA LEU A 39 -31.74 -5.34 21.28
C LEU A 39 -31.33 -6.57 22.09
N GLN A 40 -30.02 -6.91 22.12
CA GLN A 40 -29.51 -7.99 22.97
C GLN A 40 -29.66 -7.67 24.46
N GLU A 41 -29.42 -6.42 24.88
CA GLU A 41 -29.61 -5.98 26.24
C GLU A 41 -31.10 -6.07 26.68
N VAL A 42 -32.02 -5.60 25.84
CA VAL A 42 -33.47 -5.68 26.10
C VAL A 42 -33.95 -7.14 26.21
N ILE A 43 -33.46 -8.02 25.31
CA ILE A 43 -33.78 -9.47 25.37
C ILE A 43 -33.23 -10.10 26.63
N SER A 44 -32.02 -9.74 27.07
CA SER A 44 -31.42 -10.24 28.30
C SER A 44 -32.22 -9.79 29.54
N ASN A 45 -32.60 -8.51 29.57
CA ASN A 45 -33.40 -7.95 30.68
C ASN A 45 -34.81 -8.52 30.72
N LYS A 46 -35.43 -8.76 29.55
CA LYS A 46 -36.71 -9.47 29.45
C LYS A 46 -36.62 -10.88 30.05
N LYS A 47 -35.60 -11.65 29.74
CA LYS A 47 -35.36 -12.98 30.30
C LYS A 47 -35.19 -12.93 31.83
N LYS A 48 -34.44 -11.94 32.34
CA LYS A 48 -34.26 -11.75 33.80
C LYS A 48 -35.57 -11.39 34.51
N ALA A 49 -36.42 -10.55 33.91
CA ALA A 49 -37.72 -10.19 34.44
C ALA A 49 -38.67 -11.42 34.50
N ILE A 50 -38.68 -12.24 33.46
CA ILE A 50 -39.48 -13.49 33.44
C ILE A 50 -39.01 -14.45 34.53
N MET A 51 -37.69 -14.62 34.73
CA MET A 51 -37.16 -15.47 35.81
C MET A 51 -37.54 -14.99 37.23
N LYS A 52 -37.74 -13.66 37.39
CA LYS A 52 -38.19 -13.06 38.64
C LYS A 52 -39.72 -13.01 38.79
N GLN A 53 -40.45 -13.58 37.79
CA GLN A 53 -41.92 -13.56 37.72
C GLN A 53 -42.56 -12.14 37.70
N ASP A 54 -41.78 -11.16 37.24
CA ASP A 54 -42.24 -9.79 37.08
C ASP A 54 -42.77 -9.59 35.65
N PHE A 55 -44.08 -9.89 35.52
CA PHE A 55 -44.74 -9.89 34.20
C PHE A 55 -44.98 -8.49 33.65
N ASP A 56 -45.11 -7.48 34.49
CA ASP A 56 -45.32 -6.09 34.07
C ASP A 56 -44.03 -5.55 33.42
N LEU A 57 -42.88 -5.75 34.08
CA LEU A 57 -41.58 -5.41 33.48
C LEU A 57 -41.26 -6.23 32.25
N ALA A 58 -41.62 -7.50 32.19
CA ALA A 58 -41.43 -8.33 31.03
C ALA A 58 -42.25 -7.83 29.80
N SER A 59 -43.47 -7.33 30.05
CA SER A 59 -44.33 -6.73 29.03
C SER A 59 -43.73 -5.45 28.44
N THR A 60 -43.23 -4.55 29.29
CA THR A 60 -42.58 -3.31 28.85
C THR A 60 -41.31 -3.59 28.03
N TYR A 61 -40.52 -4.59 28.40
CA TYR A 61 -39.36 -5.01 27.56
C TYR A 61 -39.78 -5.65 26.22
N LYS A 62 -40.89 -6.34 26.15
CA LYS A 62 -41.45 -6.90 24.93
C LYS A 62 -41.87 -5.82 23.95
N GLU A 63 -42.48 -4.74 24.43
CA GLU A 63 -42.84 -3.59 23.59
C GLU A 63 -41.60 -2.89 23.04
N LYS A 64 -40.59 -2.64 23.89
CA LYS A 64 -39.29 -2.08 23.43
C LYS A 64 -38.58 -2.95 22.42
N GLU A 65 -38.59 -4.28 22.60
CA GLU A 65 -38.04 -5.23 21.64
C GLU A 65 -38.74 -5.10 20.26
N LYS A 66 -40.07 -4.98 20.26
CA LYS A 66 -40.86 -4.81 19.05
C LYS A 66 -40.56 -3.49 18.33
N GLU A 67 -40.42 -2.40 19.07
CA GLU A 67 -40.03 -1.09 18.52
C GLU A 67 -38.62 -1.10 17.91
N LEU A 68 -37.65 -1.73 18.58
CA LEU A 68 -36.28 -1.84 18.08
C LEU A 68 -36.22 -2.73 16.84
N LEU A 69 -37.02 -3.80 16.77
CA LEU A 69 -37.11 -4.66 15.60
C LEU A 69 -37.73 -3.93 14.40
N THR A 70 -38.77 -3.13 14.59
CA THR A 70 -39.34 -2.31 13.52
C THR A 70 -38.36 -1.27 13.03
N LYS A 71 -37.67 -0.55 13.93
CA LYS A 71 -36.60 0.41 13.56
C LYS A 71 -35.46 -0.25 12.79
N LYS A 72 -35.06 -1.47 13.20
CA LYS A 72 -34.03 -2.23 12.51
C LYS A 72 -34.47 -2.58 11.07
N ASN A 73 -35.66 -3.13 10.92
CA ASN A 73 -36.21 -3.51 9.61
C ASN A 73 -36.37 -2.29 8.69
N ASP A 74 -36.86 -1.17 9.19
CA ASP A 74 -37.01 0.07 8.44
C ASP A 74 -35.64 0.62 7.96
N LEU A 75 -34.62 0.54 8.82
CA LEU A 75 -33.27 0.93 8.46
C LEU A 75 -32.65 -0.01 7.42
N GLU A 76 -32.83 -1.32 7.56
CA GLU A 76 -32.36 -2.30 6.57
C GLU A 76 -33.05 -2.10 5.22
N LEU A 77 -34.36 -1.86 5.20
CA LEU A 77 -35.11 -1.57 3.98
C LEU A 77 -34.65 -0.26 3.33
N ASN A 78 -34.44 0.79 4.11
CA ASN A 78 -33.92 2.06 3.65
C ASN A 78 -32.48 1.94 3.11
N LEU A 79 -31.65 1.09 3.69
CA LEU A 79 -30.31 0.82 3.22
C LEU A 79 -30.32 0.04 1.91
N MET A 80 -31.22 -0.94 1.76
CA MET A 80 -31.39 -1.71 0.51
C MET A 80 -31.91 -0.84 -0.63
N THR A 81 -32.89 0.04 -0.36
CA THR A 81 -33.50 0.90 -1.40
C THR A 81 -32.63 2.09 -1.78
N LYS A 82 -31.75 2.57 -0.89
CA LYS A 82 -30.84 3.69 -1.13
C LYS A 82 -29.46 3.30 -1.62
N ARG A 83 -29.14 2.01 -1.76
CA ARG A 83 -27.86 1.56 -2.34
C ARG A 83 -27.77 2.01 -3.80
N LYS A 84 -27.23 3.21 -4.01
CA LYS A 84 -26.82 3.64 -5.35
C LYS A 84 -25.58 2.86 -5.74
N PRO A 85 -25.51 2.29 -6.95
CA PRO A 85 -24.31 1.62 -7.40
C PRO A 85 -23.12 2.60 -7.33
N LYS A 86 -22.11 2.26 -6.56
CA LYS A 86 -20.92 3.10 -6.40
C LYS A 86 -20.08 3.00 -7.66
N LYS A 87 -19.73 4.13 -8.24
CA LYS A 87 -18.84 4.15 -9.39
C LYS A 87 -17.41 3.84 -8.91
N ILE A 88 -16.83 2.79 -9.44
CA ILE A 88 -15.41 2.49 -9.24
C ILE A 88 -14.60 3.54 -9.99
N THR A 89 -13.71 4.22 -9.26
CA THR A 89 -12.81 5.22 -9.85
C THR A 89 -11.46 4.61 -10.20
N LYS A 90 -10.76 5.22 -11.15
CA LYS A 90 -9.40 4.81 -11.50
C LYS A 90 -8.43 4.87 -10.31
N GLU A 91 -8.67 5.76 -9.36
CA GLU A 91 -7.89 5.90 -8.14
C GLU A 91 -8.03 4.69 -7.23
N MET A 92 -9.26 4.18 -7.05
CA MET A 92 -9.51 2.96 -6.25
C MET A 92 -8.81 1.74 -6.84
N VAL A 93 -8.81 1.62 -8.18
CA VAL A 93 -8.08 0.55 -8.88
C VAL A 93 -6.57 0.70 -8.67
N ALA A 94 -6.05 1.93 -8.81
CA ALA A 94 -4.64 2.22 -8.62
C ALA A 94 -4.16 1.91 -7.18
N ASP A 95 -4.99 2.20 -6.17
CA ASP A 95 -4.68 1.88 -4.77
C ASP A 95 -4.58 0.36 -4.54
N VAL A 96 -5.48 -0.42 -5.14
CA VAL A 96 -5.42 -1.89 -5.03
C VAL A 96 -4.20 -2.45 -5.75
N ILE A 97 -3.89 -1.94 -6.94
CA ILE A 97 -2.67 -2.31 -7.67
C ILE A 97 -1.44 -1.98 -6.83
N TYR A 98 -1.38 -0.78 -6.23
CA TYR A 98 -0.27 -0.40 -5.34
C TYR A 98 -0.11 -1.36 -4.16
N LEU A 99 -1.19 -1.76 -3.51
CA LEU A 99 -1.14 -2.69 -2.38
C LEU A 99 -0.54 -4.04 -2.78
N LYS A 100 -0.87 -4.55 -3.97
CA LYS A 100 -0.40 -5.85 -4.48
C LYS A 100 1.00 -5.81 -5.10
N THR A 101 1.32 -4.75 -5.84
CA THR A 101 2.53 -4.70 -6.66
C THR A 101 3.58 -3.75 -6.14
N LYS A 102 3.21 -2.89 -5.18
CA LYS A 102 4.04 -1.77 -4.71
C LYS A 102 4.45 -0.79 -5.83
N ILE A 103 3.79 -0.86 -6.99
CA ILE A 103 3.95 0.13 -8.05
C ILE A 103 3.33 1.44 -7.57
N PRO A 104 4.06 2.54 -7.51
CA PRO A 104 3.54 3.80 -7.01
C PRO A 104 2.32 4.30 -7.78
N VAL A 105 1.32 4.78 -7.06
CA VAL A 105 0.04 5.24 -7.64
C VAL A 105 0.25 6.34 -8.69
N TYR A 106 1.30 7.17 -8.55
CA TYR A 106 1.62 8.21 -9.52
C TYR A 106 2.08 7.65 -10.88
N GLU A 107 2.60 6.43 -10.95
CA GLU A 107 2.90 5.77 -12.23
C GLU A 107 1.64 5.26 -12.92
N ILE A 108 0.65 4.87 -12.12
CA ILE A 108 -0.64 4.37 -12.61
C ILE A 108 -1.55 5.53 -13.04
N ASN A 109 -1.53 6.63 -12.30
CA ASN A 109 -2.38 7.81 -12.54
C ASN A 109 -1.58 9.00 -13.09
N LYS A 110 -1.96 9.49 -14.26
CA LYS A 110 -1.38 10.71 -14.86
C LYS A 110 -1.52 11.97 -13.99
N SER A 111 -2.48 12.01 -13.08
CA SER A 111 -2.69 13.13 -12.14
C SER A 111 -1.61 13.25 -11.07
N SER A 112 -0.90 12.19 -10.78
CA SER A 112 0.18 12.16 -9.77
C SER A 112 1.51 12.76 -10.23
N ARG A 113 1.56 13.35 -11.43
CA ARG A 113 2.72 14.12 -11.92
C ARG A 113 3.14 15.27 -10.99
N LYS A 114 2.25 15.72 -10.10
CA LYS A 114 2.55 16.74 -9.09
C LYS A 114 3.70 16.35 -8.15
N ILE A 115 3.82 15.07 -7.80
CA ILE A 115 4.90 14.57 -6.93
C ILE A 115 6.24 14.72 -7.63
N ILE A 116 6.32 14.30 -8.89
CA ILE A 116 7.53 14.39 -9.70
C ILE A 116 7.91 15.86 -9.97
N ASN A 117 6.93 16.73 -10.19
CA ASN A 117 7.19 18.15 -10.43
C ASN A 117 7.74 18.89 -9.20
N ASN A 118 7.36 18.45 -7.99
CA ASN A 118 7.80 19.06 -6.74
C ASN A 118 8.98 18.33 -6.09
N LEU A 119 9.53 17.30 -6.73
CA LEU A 119 10.60 16.45 -6.19
C LEU A 119 11.85 17.26 -5.82
N ASP A 120 12.27 18.17 -6.70
CA ASP A 120 13.41 19.06 -6.50
C ASP A 120 13.22 19.97 -5.28
N LYS A 121 12.05 20.58 -5.14
CA LYS A 121 11.71 21.45 -4.00
C LYS A 121 11.72 20.71 -2.68
N ASN A 122 11.24 19.47 -2.67
CA ASN A 122 11.17 18.67 -1.46
C ASN A 122 12.57 18.16 -1.06
N LEU A 123 13.39 17.73 -2.03
CA LEU A 123 14.76 17.31 -1.75
C LEU A 123 15.65 18.46 -1.23
N LYS A 124 15.54 19.65 -1.81
CA LYS A 124 16.30 20.84 -1.37
C LYS A 124 15.97 21.26 0.05
N LYS A 125 14.81 20.91 0.59
CA LYS A 125 14.46 21.14 2.01
C LYS A 125 15.19 20.21 2.96
N ILE A 126 15.53 19.01 2.50
CA ILE A 126 16.12 17.94 3.32
C ILE A 126 17.64 17.94 3.17
N VAL A 127 18.12 18.02 1.93
CA VAL A 127 19.55 17.98 1.61
C VAL A 127 20.00 19.40 1.25
N LEU A 128 20.75 20.00 2.16
CA LEU A 128 21.20 21.38 2.02
C LEU A 128 22.56 21.46 1.30
N GLY A 129 22.77 22.50 0.53
CA GLY A 129 24.06 22.81 -0.10
C GLY A 129 24.41 21.99 -1.35
N GLN A 130 23.45 21.23 -1.93
CA GLN A 130 23.62 20.43 -3.14
C GLN A 130 22.55 20.74 -4.21
N ASP A 131 22.15 21.99 -4.30
CA ASP A 131 20.99 22.43 -5.11
C ASP A 131 21.14 22.11 -6.60
N GLU A 132 22.34 22.25 -7.14
CA GLU A 132 22.65 22.04 -8.56
C GLU A 132 22.53 20.54 -8.91
N ILE A 133 23.15 19.68 -8.10
CA ILE A 133 23.11 18.24 -8.27
C ILE A 133 21.68 17.70 -8.13
N ILE A 134 20.94 18.21 -7.15
CA ILE A 134 19.54 17.84 -6.95
C ILE A 134 18.70 18.22 -8.18
N THR A 135 18.91 19.40 -8.73
CA THR A 135 18.19 19.86 -9.91
C THR A 135 18.48 18.99 -11.12
N ASP A 136 19.75 18.63 -11.36
CA ASP A 136 20.15 17.77 -12.47
C ASP A 136 19.60 16.36 -12.35
N LEU A 137 19.69 15.76 -11.14
CA LEU A 137 19.10 14.47 -10.84
C LEU A 137 17.59 14.46 -11.12
N CYS A 138 16.88 15.44 -10.57
CA CYS A 138 15.44 15.55 -10.75
C CYS A 138 15.04 15.76 -12.21
N ASN A 139 15.79 16.56 -12.97
CA ASN A 139 15.51 16.82 -14.38
C ASN A 139 15.70 15.56 -15.24
N ARG A 140 16.74 14.74 -14.98
CA ARG A 140 16.93 13.46 -15.66
C ARG A 140 15.77 12.51 -15.37
N VAL A 141 15.41 12.35 -14.10
CA VAL A 141 14.30 11.48 -13.72
C VAL A 141 12.96 11.96 -14.29
N LYS A 142 12.72 13.28 -14.30
CA LYS A 142 11.54 13.86 -14.96
C LYS A 142 11.48 13.50 -16.45
N LYS A 143 12.58 13.61 -17.18
CA LYS A 143 12.64 13.24 -18.60
C LYS A 143 12.26 11.79 -18.85
N VAL A 144 12.85 10.87 -18.08
CA VAL A 144 12.56 9.45 -18.18
C VAL A 144 11.09 9.14 -17.91
N ARG A 145 10.56 9.70 -16.80
CA ARG A 145 9.18 9.47 -16.36
C ARG A 145 8.11 10.11 -17.27
N LEU A 146 8.47 11.14 -17.99
CA LEU A 146 7.59 11.77 -18.97
C LEU A 146 7.59 11.05 -20.33
N GLY A 147 8.40 9.99 -20.48
CA GLY A 147 8.44 9.16 -21.68
C GLY A 147 9.15 9.83 -22.86
N PHE A 148 10.09 10.75 -22.61
CA PHE A 148 10.92 11.36 -23.67
C PHE A 148 12.03 10.42 -24.19
N GLN A 149 11.93 9.12 -23.86
CA GLN A 149 12.89 8.11 -24.31
C GLN A 149 12.16 7.02 -25.08
N ASP A 150 12.73 6.66 -26.21
CA ASP A 150 12.14 5.68 -27.14
C ASP A 150 12.15 4.23 -26.61
N LYS A 151 13.01 3.93 -25.64
CA LYS A 151 13.12 2.59 -25.03
C LYS A 151 13.17 2.67 -23.50
N PRO A 152 12.48 1.77 -22.80
CA PRO A 152 12.64 1.67 -21.36
C PRO A 152 14.05 1.20 -21.02
N HIS A 153 14.80 2.00 -20.28
CA HIS A 153 16.12 1.63 -19.78
C HIS A 153 16.26 2.01 -18.31
N ILE A 154 17.21 1.37 -17.67
CA ILE A 154 17.55 1.64 -16.28
C ILE A 154 18.45 2.86 -16.24
N GLU A 155 18.02 3.90 -15.52
CA GLU A 155 18.87 5.06 -15.28
C GLU A 155 19.93 4.71 -14.23
N SER A 156 21.18 4.98 -14.56
CA SER A 156 22.30 4.81 -13.65
C SER A 156 22.97 6.16 -13.39
N PHE A 157 23.32 6.39 -12.11
CA PHE A 157 23.95 7.61 -11.64
C PHE A 157 25.19 7.24 -10.83
N LEU A 158 26.28 7.92 -11.09
CA LEU A 158 27.52 7.79 -10.31
C LEU A 158 27.72 9.05 -9.48
N PHE A 159 27.70 8.89 -8.15
CA PHE A 159 27.94 9.96 -7.21
C PHE A 159 29.38 9.91 -6.69
N CYS A 160 30.23 10.83 -7.17
CA CYS A 160 31.59 10.96 -6.74
C CYS A 160 31.77 12.16 -5.79
N GLY A 161 32.60 12.02 -4.77
CA GLY A 161 32.89 13.11 -3.84
C GLY A 161 33.47 12.61 -2.52
N ARG A 162 33.94 13.52 -1.66
CA ARG A 162 34.51 13.22 -0.35
C ARG A 162 33.51 12.54 0.57
N THR A 163 33.99 11.83 1.58
CA THR A 163 33.15 11.27 2.64
C THR A 163 32.44 12.38 3.40
N GLY A 164 31.20 12.13 3.85
CA GLY A 164 30.42 13.09 4.65
C GLY A 164 29.70 14.19 3.89
N VAL A 165 29.82 14.30 2.55
CA VAL A 165 29.13 15.34 1.77
C VAL A 165 27.66 15.05 1.48
N GLY A 166 27.10 13.95 2.00
CA GLY A 166 25.69 13.64 1.90
C GLY A 166 25.26 12.75 0.71
N LYS A 167 26.19 12.08 0.01
CA LYS A 167 25.86 11.20 -1.14
C LYS A 167 24.78 10.17 -0.82
N THR A 168 25.01 9.35 0.19
CA THR A 168 24.08 8.28 0.61
C THR A 168 22.75 8.85 1.12
N LEU A 169 22.80 9.99 1.85
CA LEU A 169 21.60 10.67 2.32
C LEU A 169 20.73 11.15 1.15
N LEU A 170 21.35 11.79 0.15
CA LEU A 170 20.64 12.27 -1.05
C LEU A 170 19.90 11.14 -1.74
N VAL A 171 20.59 10.00 -1.99
CA VAL A 171 19.97 8.86 -2.67
C VAL A 171 18.85 8.24 -1.85
N LYS A 172 19.02 8.12 -0.54
CA LYS A 172 18.01 7.60 0.38
C LYS A 172 16.74 8.45 0.36
N GLU A 173 16.87 9.76 0.55
CA GLU A 173 15.73 10.68 0.56
C GLU A 173 15.07 10.80 -0.82
N PHE A 174 15.87 10.73 -1.90
CA PHE A 174 15.38 10.67 -3.27
C PHE A 174 14.52 9.41 -3.50
N ALA A 175 15.00 8.23 -3.09
CA ALA A 175 14.27 6.98 -3.19
C ALA A 175 12.97 7.02 -2.39
N LYS A 176 13.02 7.54 -1.17
CA LYS A 176 11.86 7.68 -0.28
C LYS A 176 10.77 8.57 -0.88
N LEU A 177 11.15 9.70 -1.48
CA LEU A 177 10.20 10.62 -2.11
C LEU A 177 9.60 10.07 -3.40
N LEU A 178 10.34 9.23 -4.15
CA LEU A 178 9.86 8.63 -5.40
C LEU A 178 9.02 7.38 -5.18
N TYR A 179 9.48 6.47 -4.33
CA TYR A 179 8.93 5.11 -4.25
C TYR A 179 8.49 4.71 -2.84
N GLY A 180 8.77 5.54 -1.82
CA GLY A 180 8.57 5.20 -0.42
C GLY A 180 9.72 4.36 0.16
N ASP A 181 9.66 4.11 1.47
CA ASP A 181 10.76 3.44 2.20
C ASP A 181 10.95 1.96 1.79
N VAL A 182 9.91 1.31 1.29
CA VAL A 182 9.91 -0.14 0.97
C VAL A 182 10.72 -0.47 -0.29
N ASN A 183 10.87 0.49 -1.18
CA ASN A 183 11.45 0.28 -2.51
C ASN A 183 12.89 0.83 -2.61
N PHE A 184 13.62 0.86 -1.50
CA PHE A 184 15.02 1.25 -1.44
C PHE A 184 15.89 0.06 -1.02
N ILE A 185 16.79 -0.36 -1.92
CA ILE A 185 17.70 -1.49 -1.73
C ILE A 185 19.11 -0.94 -1.65
N ARG A 186 19.76 -1.05 -0.48
CA ARG A 186 21.14 -0.66 -0.29
C ARG A 186 22.03 -1.88 -0.24
N LEU A 187 23.07 -1.89 -1.06
CA LEU A 187 24.14 -2.88 -1.07
C LEU A 187 25.44 -2.20 -0.73
N ASP A 188 26.05 -2.59 0.38
CA ASP A 188 27.40 -2.17 0.74
C ASP A 188 28.41 -3.09 0.04
N MET A 189 29.07 -2.57 -0.99
CA MET A 189 29.97 -3.39 -1.82
C MET A 189 31.20 -3.86 -1.07
N SER A 190 31.52 -3.29 0.08
CA SER A 190 32.59 -3.78 0.96
C SER A 190 32.33 -5.19 1.50
N GLU A 191 31.05 -5.58 1.63
CA GLU A 191 30.65 -6.93 2.06
C GLU A 191 30.77 -8.00 0.95
N TYR A 192 30.97 -7.58 -0.31
CA TYR A 192 30.97 -8.46 -1.47
C TYR A 192 32.34 -8.64 -2.13
N LYS A 193 33.42 -8.39 -1.37
CA LYS A 193 34.81 -8.53 -1.86
C LYS A 193 35.18 -9.97 -2.20
N GLU A 194 34.62 -10.93 -1.52
CA GLU A 194 34.97 -12.35 -1.67
C GLU A 194 34.00 -13.05 -2.62
N ALA A 195 34.54 -13.93 -3.48
CA ALA A 195 33.76 -14.61 -4.52
C ALA A 195 32.54 -15.39 -3.96
N HIS A 196 32.64 -15.93 -2.75
CA HIS A 196 31.54 -16.64 -2.13
C HIS A 196 30.40 -15.72 -1.64
N THR A 197 30.67 -14.43 -1.44
CA THR A 197 29.64 -13.48 -1.01
C THR A 197 28.76 -13.02 -2.17
N VAL A 198 29.22 -13.17 -3.41
CA VAL A 198 28.42 -12.89 -4.62
C VAL A 198 27.18 -13.79 -4.70
N SER A 199 27.24 -15.00 -4.11
CA SER A 199 26.09 -15.88 -4.01
C SER A 199 24.92 -15.30 -3.20
N LYS A 200 25.17 -14.35 -2.30
CA LYS A 200 24.11 -13.61 -1.58
C LYS A 200 23.29 -12.71 -2.50
N ILE A 201 23.89 -12.22 -3.60
CA ILE A 201 23.19 -11.41 -4.61
C ILE A 201 22.40 -12.30 -5.56
N ILE A 202 23.07 -13.33 -6.12
CA ILE A 202 22.51 -14.15 -7.20
C ILE A 202 21.73 -15.35 -6.68
N GLY A 203 22.04 -15.82 -5.49
CA GLY A 203 21.57 -17.07 -4.91
C GLY A 203 22.60 -18.19 -4.99
N SER A 204 22.50 -19.17 -4.11
CA SER A 204 23.33 -20.36 -4.15
C SER A 204 22.91 -21.28 -5.29
N PRO A 205 23.84 -21.96 -5.97
CA PRO A 205 23.47 -22.94 -6.97
C PRO A 205 22.60 -24.06 -6.39
N PRO A 206 21.70 -24.65 -7.20
CA PRO A 206 20.89 -25.80 -6.75
C PRO A 206 21.79 -26.92 -6.22
N ARG A 207 21.43 -27.52 -5.08
CA ARG A 207 22.14 -28.58 -4.36
C ARG A 207 23.20 -28.16 -3.33
N TYR A 208 23.37 -26.86 -3.06
CA TYR A 208 24.17 -26.39 -1.92
C TYR A 208 23.31 -26.20 -0.69
N VAL A 209 23.85 -26.51 0.49
CA VAL A 209 23.17 -26.31 1.78
C VAL A 209 22.87 -24.82 1.94
N GLY A 210 21.58 -24.45 2.11
CA GLY A 210 21.14 -23.06 2.19
C GLY A 210 20.41 -22.52 0.96
N PHE A 211 20.16 -23.35 -0.05
CA PHE A 211 19.42 -22.94 -1.27
C PHE A 211 17.99 -22.47 -0.98
N ASP A 212 17.31 -23.06 0.00
CA ASP A 212 15.87 -22.84 0.23
C ASP A 212 15.53 -21.73 1.26
N ASN A 213 16.50 -21.09 1.91
CA ASN A 213 16.20 -20.33 3.13
C ASN A 213 16.50 -18.82 3.09
N HIS A 214 17.02 -18.25 2.00
CA HIS A 214 17.34 -16.82 1.96
C HIS A 214 16.80 -16.16 0.70
N LEU A 215 15.92 -15.16 0.89
CA LEU A 215 15.56 -14.21 -0.14
C LEU A 215 16.82 -13.53 -0.65
N THR A 216 17.13 -13.73 -1.93
CA THR A 216 18.28 -13.09 -2.56
C THR A 216 17.97 -11.62 -2.87
N VAL A 217 19.00 -10.83 -3.14
CA VAL A 217 18.82 -9.46 -3.60
C VAL A 217 18.01 -9.43 -4.89
N LEU A 218 18.26 -10.38 -5.81
CA LEU A 218 17.51 -10.49 -7.06
C LEU A 218 16.03 -10.81 -6.83
N ASP A 219 15.70 -11.65 -5.83
CA ASP A 219 14.31 -11.93 -5.49
C ASP A 219 13.61 -10.69 -4.92
N THR A 220 14.31 -9.92 -4.09
CA THR A 220 13.81 -8.63 -3.59
C THR A 220 13.53 -7.65 -4.74
N ILE A 221 14.43 -7.56 -5.72
CA ILE A 221 14.23 -6.72 -6.92
C ILE A 221 13.05 -7.22 -7.76
N ARG A 222 12.89 -8.53 -7.91
CA ARG A 222 11.73 -9.12 -8.60
C ARG A 222 10.42 -8.82 -7.91
N MET A 223 10.40 -8.86 -6.58
CA MET A 223 9.21 -8.50 -5.79
C MET A 223 8.89 -7.01 -5.86
N HIS A 224 9.93 -6.17 -5.97
CA HIS A 224 9.83 -4.71 -6.01
C HIS A 224 10.51 -4.13 -7.27
N PRO A 225 9.93 -4.32 -8.46
CA PRO A 225 10.55 -3.92 -9.74
C PRO A 225 10.72 -2.40 -9.87
N HIS A 226 9.93 -1.62 -9.13
CA HIS A 226 10.04 -0.16 -9.06
C HIS A 226 10.82 0.25 -7.80
N SER A 227 12.13 0.03 -7.80
CA SER A 227 13.01 0.33 -6.67
C SER A 227 14.24 1.13 -7.08
N VAL A 228 14.85 1.77 -6.10
CA VAL A 228 16.17 2.39 -6.24
C VAL A 228 17.19 1.45 -5.60
N ILE A 229 18.20 1.07 -6.37
CA ILE A 229 19.31 0.25 -5.91
C ILE A 229 20.50 1.17 -5.70
N LEU A 230 20.99 1.25 -4.47
CA LEU A 230 22.21 1.96 -4.11
C LEU A 230 23.35 0.95 -3.93
N LEU A 231 24.37 1.06 -4.77
CA LEU A 231 25.65 0.38 -4.58
C LEU A 231 26.57 1.34 -3.84
N ASP A 232 26.72 1.16 -2.54
CA ASP A 232 27.55 2.01 -1.69
C ASP A 232 28.99 1.47 -1.63
N GLU A 233 29.96 2.35 -1.53
CA GLU A 233 31.40 2.01 -1.45
C GLU A 233 31.91 1.13 -2.61
N ILE A 234 31.47 1.43 -3.84
CA ILE A 234 31.80 0.64 -5.05
C ILE A 234 33.30 0.56 -5.36
N GLU A 235 34.10 1.46 -4.80
CA GLU A 235 35.55 1.49 -4.94
C GLU A 235 36.28 0.44 -4.10
N LYS A 236 35.62 -0.20 -3.16
CA LYS A 236 36.21 -1.20 -2.24
C LYS A 236 35.99 -2.61 -2.73
#